data_5fcb522c88fdbe4d0ee1ba57f4a1cde2
#
_entry.id   5fcb522c88fdbe4d0ee1ba57f4a1cde2
#
_cell.length_a   1.000
_cell.length_b   1.000
_cell.length_c   1.000
_cell.angle_alpha   90.00
_cell.angle_beta   90.00
_cell.angle_gamma   90.00
#
_symmetry.space_group_name_H-M   'P 1'
#
loop_
_entity.id
_entity.type
_entity.pdbx_description
1 polymer ?
#
loop_
_entity_poly.entity_id
_entity_poly.type
_entity_poly.pdbx_seq_one_letter_code
_entity_poly.pdbx_strand_id
1 'polypeptide(L)'
;MMVCTSSRAVGVQFYRTLMLVVLGLSVVALLFGSWPVGVPGPAHLTIATAFAGFVVWTLGRVTAGRWVTTLLFFCASVAMIAPWANQEMSGWSERLIGAGELLTSALLLGSMMAAMLLGHSYLIAPTMSIEPLKRLVTWIAVAVVGRAGFAGLSLIVPDDG
;
A
#
# COMPACT_ATOMS: atom_id res chain seq x y z
N MET A 1 -5.36 1.61 -3.61
CA MET A 1 -5.14 2.12 -4.97
C MET A 1 -5.44 1.13 -6.08
N MET A 2 -5.02 -0.12 -5.99
CA MET A 2 -5.37 -1.18 -6.96
C MET A 2 -6.87 -1.35 -7.18
N VAL A 3 -7.69 -1.18 -6.13
CA VAL A 3 -9.15 -1.32 -6.20
C VAL A 3 -9.82 -0.21 -7.02
N CYS A 4 -9.19 0.97 -7.08
CA CYS A 4 -9.74 2.12 -7.81
C CYS A 4 -9.40 2.13 -9.31
N THR A 5 -8.49 1.27 -9.78
CA THR A 5 -8.07 1.21 -11.17
C THR A 5 -8.85 0.12 -11.88
N SER A 6 -9.60 0.48 -12.93
CA SER A 6 -10.36 -0.50 -13.70
C SER A 6 -9.43 -1.48 -14.41
N SER A 7 -9.64 -2.78 -14.22
CA SER A 7 -8.89 -3.84 -14.89
C SER A 7 -9.05 -3.86 -16.41
N ARG A 8 -10.03 -3.11 -16.95
CA ARG A 8 -10.20 -2.93 -18.39
C ARG A 8 -9.30 -1.83 -18.96
N ALA A 9 -8.89 -0.87 -18.12
CA ALA A 9 -8.06 0.26 -18.54
C ALA A 9 -6.55 -0.02 -18.38
N VAL A 10 -6.19 -1.01 -17.55
CA VAL A 10 -4.80 -1.39 -17.28
C VAL A 10 -4.64 -2.89 -17.50
N GLY A 11 -3.64 -3.29 -18.26
CA GLY A 11 -3.41 -4.69 -18.62
C GLY A 11 -3.12 -5.59 -17.41
N VAL A 12 -3.47 -6.88 -17.52
CA VAL A 12 -3.19 -7.92 -16.52
C VAL A 12 -1.72 -7.94 -16.09
N GLN A 13 -0.82 -7.64 -17.01
CA GLN A 13 0.63 -7.56 -16.80
C GLN A 13 1.00 -6.56 -15.68
N PHE A 14 0.35 -5.40 -15.63
CA PHE A 14 0.56 -4.39 -14.60
C PHE A 14 0.26 -4.93 -13.20
N TYR A 15 -0.89 -5.58 -13.01
CA TYR A 15 -1.28 -6.15 -11.72
C TYR A 15 -0.33 -7.28 -11.28
N ARG A 16 0.12 -8.10 -12.22
CA ARG A 16 1.09 -9.15 -11.97
C ARG A 16 2.43 -8.58 -11.46
N THR A 17 2.97 -7.56 -12.13
CA THR A 17 4.20 -6.89 -11.70
C THR A 17 4.03 -6.22 -10.34
N LEU A 18 2.90 -5.57 -10.11
CA LEU A 18 2.62 -4.91 -8.84
C LEU A 18 2.53 -5.91 -7.68
N MET A 19 1.93 -7.10 -7.90
CA MET A 19 1.91 -8.17 -6.89
C MET A 19 3.30 -8.72 -6.57
N LEU A 20 4.18 -8.85 -7.58
CA LEU A 20 5.58 -9.23 -7.35
C LEU A 20 6.34 -8.20 -6.52
N VAL A 21 6.12 -6.91 -6.79
CA VAL A 21 6.75 -5.83 -6.03
C VAL A 21 6.27 -5.85 -4.56
N VAL A 22 4.96 -5.98 -4.34
CA VAL A 22 4.39 -6.08 -2.99
C VAL A 22 4.93 -7.31 -2.26
N LEU A 23 5.02 -8.46 -2.95
CA LEU A 23 5.59 -9.69 -2.39
C LEU A 23 7.06 -9.47 -1.98
N GLY A 24 7.88 -8.91 -2.87
CA GLY A 24 9.29 -8.62 -2.59
C GLY A 24 9.47 -7.69 -1.39
N LEU A 25 8.72 -6.59 -1.35
CA LEU A 25 8.77 -5.65 -0.22
C LEU A 25 8.30 -6.28 1.09
N SER A 26 7.26 -7.13 1.05
CA SER A 26 6.76 -7.83 2.23
C SER A 26 7.78 -8.83 2.78
N VAL A 27 8.50 -9.54 1.89
CA VAL A 27 9.58 -10.45 2.29
C VAL A 27 10.75 -9.67 2.90
N VAL A 28 11.15 -8.55 2.30
CA VAL A 28 12.21 -7.69 2.85
C VAL A 28 11.79 -7.15 4.22
N ALA A 29 10.55 -6.69 4.37
CA ALA A 29 10.03 -6.22 5.66
C ALA A 29 10.02 -7.34 6.72
N LEU A 30 9.76 -8.59 6.34
CA LEU A 30 9.83 -9.72 7.26
C LEU A 30 11.26 -10.03 7.69
N LEU A 31 12.23 -9.93 6.77
CA LEU A 31 13.65 -10.23 7.07
C LEU A 31 14.31 -9.17 7.95
N PHE A 32 13.94 -7.91 7.78
CA PHE A 32 14.56 -6.78 8.50
C PHE A 32 13.68 -6.25 9.66
N GLY A 33 12.40 -6.65 9.73
CA GLY A 33 11.51 -6.26 10.81
C GLY A 33 11.72 -7.10 12.08
N SER A 34 11.66 -6.47 13.23
CA SER A 34 11.64 -7.14 14.54
C SER A 34 10.22 -7.64 14.85
N TRP A 35 9.85 -8.78 14.27
CA TRP A 35 8.55 -9.40 14.51
C TRP A 35 8.62 -10.37 15.70
N PRO A 36 7.59 -10.44 16.56
CA PRO A 36 7.58 -11.41 17.65
C PRO A 36 7.60 -12.83 17.07
N VAL A 37 8.58 -13.62 17.55
CA VAL A 37 8.81 -15.00 17.11
C VAL A 37 7.67 -15.88 17.66
N GLY A 38 7.03 -16.66 16.77
CA GLY A 38 6.13 -17.76 17.18
C GLY A 38 4.65 -17.62 16.84
N VAL A 39 4.19 -16.47 16.37
CA VAL A 39 2.81 -16.35 15.87
C VAL A 39 2.86 -15.97 14.38
N PRO A 40 2.11 -16.67 13.48
CA PRO A 40 1.98 -16.21 12.11
C PRO A 40 1.26 -14.86 12.12
N GLY A 41 2.08 -13.80 12.25
CA GLY A 41 1.59 -12.44 12.35
C GLY A 41 0.98 -11.95 11.02
N PRO A 42 0.34 -10.80 11.04
CA PRO A 42 -0.29 -10.21 9.86
C PRO A 42 0.68 -10.03 8.68
N ALA A 43 1.98 -9.96 8.94
CA ALA A 43 3.02 -9.92 7.90
C ALA A 43 3.08 -11.21 7.06
N HIS A 44 2.97 -12.38 7.69
CA HIS A 44 2.94 -13.66 6.98
C HIS A 44 1.68 -13.81 6.11
N LEU A 45 0.53 -13.33 6.62
CA LEU A 45 -0.71 -13.29 5.85
C LEU A 45 -0.60 -12.36 4.65
N THR A 46 0.09 -11.22 4.79
CA THR A 46 0.35 -10.30 3.68
C THR A 46 1.21 -10.95 2.60
N ILE A 47 2.25 -11.70 2.97
CA ILE A 47 3.09 -12.46 2.02
C ILE A 47 2.28 -13.54 1.33
N ALA A 48 1.52 -14.33 2.06
CA ALA A 48 0.69 -15.41 1.51
C ALA A 48 -0.36 -14.87 0.54
N THR A 49 -1.03 -13.77 0.88
CA THR A 49 -2.04 -13.13 0.02
C THR A 49 -1.41 -12.45 -1.20
N ALA A 50 -0.22 -11.87 -1.08
CA ALA A 50 0.54 -11.31 -2.21
C ALA A 50 0.96 -12.39 -3.20
N PHE A 51 1.44 -13.53 -2.69
CA PHE A 51 1.79 -14.69 -3.51
C PHE A 51 0.56 -15.28 -4.22
N ALA A 52 -0.55 -15.49 -3.48
CA ALA A 52 -1.80 -15.94 -4.07
C ALA A 52 -2.30 -14.97 -5.14
N GLY A 53 -2.18 -13.66 -4.91
CA GLY A 53 -2.50 -12.61 -5.88
C GLY A 53 -1.68 -12.72 -7.15
N PHE A 54 -0.37 -12.91 -7.01
CA PHE A 54 0.51 -13.12 -8.16
C PHE A 54 0.09 -14.34 -9.01
N VAL A 55 -0.19 -15.48 -8.35
CA VAL A 55 -0.64 -16.71 -9.03
C VAL A 55 -1.98 -16.50 -9.73
N VAL A 56 -2.97 -15.90 -9.07
CA VAL A 56 -4.32 -15.66 -9.64
C VAL A 56 -4.27 -14.72 -10.83
N TRP A 57 -3.46 -13.65 -10.77
CA TRP A 57 -3.28 -12.74 -11.92
C TRP A 57 -2.49 -13.40 -13.06
N THR A 58 -1.57 -14.31 -12.75
CA THR A 58 -0.85 -15.10 -13.77
C THR A 58 -1.80 -16.06 -14.49
N LEU A 59 -2.78 -16.62 -13.79
CA LEU A 59 -3.83 -17.47 -14.37
C LEU A 59 -4.92 -16.68 -15.14
N GLY A 60 -4.83 -15.35 -15.20
CA GLY A 60 -5.75 -14.49 -15.94
C GLY A 60 -7.18 -14.40 -15.35
N ARG A 61 -7.39 -14.86 -14.12
CA ARG A 61 -8.70 -14.82 -13.44
C ARG A 61 -8.97 -13.43 -12.85
N VAL A 62 -9.46 -12.51 -13.68
CA VAL A 62 -9.68 -11.10 -13.30
C VAL A 62 -10.61 -10.94 -12.08
N THR A 63 -11.71 -11.68 -12.00
CA THR A 63 -12.66 -11.59 -10.89
C THR A 63 -12.02 -12.05 -9.57
N ALA A 64 -11.37 -13.21 -9.56
CA ALA A 64 -10.65 -13.72 -8.41
C ALA A 64 -9.46 -12.81 -8.03
N GLY A 65 -8.75 -12.27 -9.02
CA GLY A 65 -7.66 -11.32 -8.82
C GLY A 65 -8.09 -10.06 -8.07
N ARG A 66 -9.27 -9.52 -8.36
CA ARG A 66 -9.83 -8.36 -7.65
C ARG A 66 -10.10 -8.67 -6.17
N TRP A 67 -10.70 -9.82 -5.86
CA TRP A 67 -10.95 -10.25 -4.48
C TRP A 67 -9.66 -10.44 -3.70
N VAL A 68 -8.67 -11.12 -4.29
CA VAL A 68 -7.36 -11.31 -3.65
C VAL A 68 -6.64 -9.98 -3.44
N THR A 69 -6.74 -9.04 -4.38
CA THR A 69 -6.17 -7.69 -4.22
C THR A 69 -6.83 -6.93 -3.07
N THR A 70 -8.16 -7.04 -2.91
CA THR A 70 -8.88 -6.43 -1.79
C THR A 70 -8.48 -7.06 -0.46
N LEU A 71 -8.35 -8.38 -0.42
CA LEU A 71 -7.89 -9.12 0.76
C LEU A 71 -6.46 -8.73 1.13
N LEU A 72 -5.55 -8.63 0.15
CA LEU A 72 -4.19 -8.16 0.35
C LEU A 72 -4.15 -6.76 0.96
N PHE A 73 -4.97 -5.84 0.46
CA PHE A 73 -5.07 -4.49 1.00
C PHE A 73 -5.51 -4.53 2.48
N PHE A 74 -6.50 -5.34 2.81
CA PHE A 74 -6.97 -5.49 4.18
C PHE A 74 -5.89 -6.09 5.09
N CYS A 75 -5.23 -7.18 4.68
CA CYS A 75 -4.13 -7.80 5.44
C CYS A 75 -2.96 -6.85 5.64
N ALA A 76 -2.57 -6.10 4.62
CA ALA A 76 -1.51 -5.12 4.71
C ALA A 76 -1.87 -3.96 5.67
N SER A 77 -3.12 -3.50 5.66
CA SER A 77 -3.60 -2.48 6.59
C SER A 77 -3.56 -2.97 8.04
N VAL A 78 -4.00 -4.20 8.29
CA VAL A 78 -3.92 -4.84 9.62
C VAL A 78 -2.45 -5.00 10.05
N ALA A 79 -1.57 -5.43 9.15
CA ALA A 79 -0.14 -5.56 9.44
C ALA A 79 0.52 -4.23 9.80
N MET A 80 0.05 -3.15 9.22
CA MET A 80 0.53 -1.79 9.53
C MET A 80 0.05 -1.29 10.89
N ILE A 81 -1.20 -1.59 11.26
CA ILE A 81 -1.84 -1.08 12.48
C ILE A 81 -1.49 -1.94 13.71
N ALA A 82 -1.26 -3.26 13.53
CA ALA A 82 -1.01 -4.20 14.62
C ALA A 82 0.16 -3.82 15.55
N PRO A 83 1.33 -3.34 15.08
CA PRO A 83 2.41 -2.89 15.96
C PRO A 83 2.01 -1.69 16.82
N TRP A 84 1.14 -0.83 16.30
CA TRP A 84 0.66 0.38 16.98
C TRP A 84 -0.35 0.09 18.09
N ALA A 85 -1.12 -0.97 17.96
CA ALA A 85 -2.10 -1.36 18.97
C ALA A 85 -1.44 -1.76 20.30
N ASN A 86 -0.17 -2.17 20.26
CA ASN A 86 0.61 -2.63 21.41
C ASN A 86 1.54 -1.54 22.00
N GLN A 87 1.58 -0.35 21.41
CA GLN A 87 2.36 0.76 21.98
C GLN A 87 1.57 1.47 23.08
N GLU A 88 2.19 1.64 24.23
CA GLU A 88 1.68 2.49 25.32
C GLU A 88 1.84 3.97 24.91
N MET A 89 0.89 4.46 24.13
CA MET A 89 0.82 5.88 23.74
C MET A 89 -0.06 6.61 24.74
N SER A 90 0.42 7.72 25.26
CA SER A 90 -0.18 8.45 26.39
C SER A 90 -1.47 9.18 26.04
N GLY A 91 -1.75 9.45 24.72
CA GLY A 91 -2.89 10.25 24.31
C GLY A 91 -3.60 9.82 23.04
N TRP A 92 -4.89 10.14 22.90
CA TRP A 92 -5.67 9.95 21.66
C TRP A 92 -5.13 10.80 20.50
N SER A 93 -4.64 12.01 20.79
CA SER A 93 -4.07 12.93 19.80
C SER A 93 -2.85 12.33 19.12
N GLU A 94 -1.92 11.76 19.89
CA GLU A 94 -0.72 11.11 19.37
C GLU A 94 -1.05 9.90 18.48
N ARG A 95 -2.04 9.09 18.90
CA ARG A 95 -2.51 7.94 18.11
C ARG A 95 -3.10 8.37 16.77
N LEU A 96 -3.88 9.42 16.74
CA LEU A 96 -4.50 9.93 15.51
C LEU A 96 -3.46 10.55 14.57
N ILE A 97 -2.53 11.35 15.11
CA ILE A 97 -1.46 11.97 14.33
C ILE A 97 -0.57 10.89 13.72
N GLY A 98 -0.09 9.97 14.52
CA GLY A 98 0.78 8.91 14.05
C GLY A 98 0.10 7.95 13.06
N ALA A 99 -1.17 7.59 13.28
CA ALA A 99 -1.93 6.82 12.29
C ALA A 99 -2.12 7.60 10.97
N GLY A 100 -2.35 8.90 11.04
CA GLY A 100 -2.44 9.79 9.88
C GLY A 100 -1.11 9.88 9.11
N GLU A 101 0.00 10.01 9.82
CA GLU A 101 1.35 10.00 9.23
C GLU A 101 1.67 8.67 8.53
N LEU A 102 1.33 7.56 9.17
CA LEU A 102 1.54 6.23 8.61
C LEU A 102 0.72 6.00 7.34
N LEU A 103 -0.58 6.35 7.38
CA LEU A 103 -1.48 6.21 6.25
C LEU A 103 -1.08 7.10 5.07
N THR A 104 -0.72 8.36 5.33
CA THR A 104 -0.29 9.29 4.27
C THR A 104 1.06 8.88 3.66
N SER A 105 1.98 8.35 4.46
CA SER A 105 3.26 7.81 3.97
C SER A 105 3.05 6.57 3.10
N ALA A 106 2.20 5.64 3.53
CA ALA A 106 1.86 4.45 2.76
C ALA A 106 1.15 4.80 1.45
N LEU A 107 0.23 5.77 1.49
CA LEU A 107 -0.47 6.25 0.31
C LEU A 107 0.51 6.91 -0.67
N LEU A 108 1.42 7.73 -0.18
CA LEU A 108 2.44 8.40 -0.99
C LEU A 108 3.37 7.39 -1.66
N LEU A 109 3.97 6.49 -0.87
CA LEU A 109 4.89 5.48 -1.39
C LEU A 109 4.20 4.54 -2.39
N GLY A 110 3.01 4.05 -2.06
CA GLY A 110 2.23 3.15 -2.91
C GLY A 110 1.77 3.81 -4.21
N SER A 111 1.40 5.09 -4.19
CA SER A 111 0.99 5.81 -5.39
C SER A 111 2.18 6.16 -6.28
N MET A 112 3.32 6.55 -5.72
CA MET A 112 4.56 6.77 -6.48
C MET A 112 5.03 5.51 -7.18
N MET A 113 5.04 4.37 -6.48
CA MET A 113 5.41 3.07 -7.06
C MET A 113 4.46 2.67 -8.18
N ALA A 114 3.14 2.82 -7.96
CA ALA A 114 2.14 2.54 -8.98
C ALA A 114 2.27 3.47 -10.19
N ALA A 115 2.53 4.76 -9.98
CA ALA A 115 2.73 5.73 -11.07
C ALA A 115 4.00 5.42 -11.88
N MET A 116 5.08 5.04 -11.22
CA MET A 116 6.32 4.62 -11.88
C MET A 116 6.11 3.39 -12.77
N LEU A 117 5.46 2.34 -12.24
CA LEU A 117 5.16 1.12 -12.99
C LEU A 117 4.21 1.39 -14.15
N LEU A 118 3.20 2.23 -13.94
CA LEU A 118 2.25 2.61 -14.97
C LEU A 118 2.94 3.47 -16.04
N GLY A 119 3.78 4.42 -15.65
CA GLY A 119 4.57 5.23 -16.56
C GLY A 119 5.46 4.39 -17.47
N HIS A 120 6.13 3.38 -16.89
CA HIS A 120 6.91 2.41 -17.66
C HIS A 120 6.04 1.62 -18.65
N SER A 121 4.82 1.24 -18.24
CA SER A 121 3.87 0.53 -19.13
C SER A 121 3.44 1.39 -20.32
N TYR A 122 3.34 2.72 -20.17
CA TYR A 122 3.04 3.63 -21.28
C TYR A 122 4.15 3.72 -22.32
N LEU A 123 5.41 3.57 -21.93
CA LEU A 123 6.53 3.53 -22.88
C LEU A 123 6.46 2.30 -23.81
N ILE A 124 5.91 1.19 -23.29
CA ILE A 124 5.79 -0.06 -24.05
C ILE A 124 4.48 -0.10 -24.88
N ALA A 125 3.40 0.51 -24.38
CA ALA A 125 2.07 0.49 -24.98
C ALA A 125 1.46 1.90 -25.06
N PRO A 126 1.84 2.74 -26.03
CA PRO A 126 1.42 4.15 -26.10
C PRO A 126 -0.07 4.33 -26.40
N THR A 127 -0.80 3.27 -26.76
CA THR A 127 -2.26 3.30 -27.01
C THR A 127 -3.10 3.23 -25.74
N MET A 128 -2.50 3.10 -24.56
CA MET A 128 -3.23 3.06 -23.30
C MET A 128 -3.79 4.44 -22.91
N SER A 129 -4.98 4.43 -22.29
CA SER A 129 -5.62 5.63 -21.76
C SER A 129 -4.77 6.27 -20.65
N ILE A 130 -4.56 7.59 -20.71
CA ILE A 130 -3.77 8.37 -19.73
C ILE A 130 -4.54 8.63 -18.41
N GLU A 131 -5.83 8.33 -18.38
CA GLU A 131 -6.73 8.60 -17.26
C GLU A 131 -6.28 7.95 -15.93
N PRO A 132 -5.82 6.67 -15.89
CA PRO A 132 -5.31 6.07 -14.66
C PRO A 132 -4.10 6.82 -14.09
N LEU A 133 -3.21 7.31 -14.94
CA LEU A 133 -2.03 8.08 -14.51
C LEU A 133 -2.43 9.41 -13.89
N LYS A 134 -3.38 10.14 -14.48
CA LYS A 134 -3.91 11.39 -13.92
C LYS A 134 -4.48 11.19 -12.52
N ARG A 135 -5.25 10.12 -12.32
CA ARG A 135 -5.80 9.77 -11.00
C ARG A 135 -4.71 9.47 -9.97
N LEU A 136 -3.66 8.76 -10.36
CA LEU A 136 -2.54 8.48 -9.47
C LEU A 136 -1.80 9.76 -9.08
N VAL A 137 -1.55 10.68 -10.03
CA VAL A 137 -0.93 11.99 -9.75
C VAL A 137 -1.79 12.80 -8.78
N THR A 138 -3.11 12.78 -8.93
CA THR A 138 -4.03 13.44 -7.98
C THR A 138 -3.90 12.82 -6.58
N TRP A 139 -3.85 11.50 -6.46
CA TRP A 139 -3.66 10.83 -5.18
C TRP A 139 -2.29 11.12 -4.55
N ILE A 140 -1.23 11.24 -5.34
CA ILE A 140 0.09 11.68 -4.87
C ILE A 140 -0.01 13.09 -4.28
N ALA A 141 -0.65 14.02 -4.99
CA ALA A 141 -0.82 15.38 -4.50
C ALA A 141 -1.60 15.44 -3.17
N VAL A 142 -2.70 14.68 -3.07
CA VAL A 142 -3.48 14.56 -1.82
C VAL A 142 -2.64 13.97 -0.69
N ALA A 143 -1.85 12.93 -0.98
CA ALA A 143 -0.98 12.30 0.01
C ALA A 143 0.14 13.25 0.50
N VAL A 144 0.74 14.04 -0.39
CA VAL A 144 1.75 15.05 -0.03
C VAL A 144 1.16 16.12 0.89
N VAL A 145 0.00 16.67 0.51
CA VAL A 145 -0.69 17.69 1.34
C VAL A 145 -1.08 17.12 2.70
N GLY A 146 -1.65 15.91 2.71
CA GLY A 146 -2.01 15.21 3.95
C GLY A 146 -0.78 14.97 4.85
N ARG A 147 0.33 14.51 4.26
CA ARG A 147 1.58 14.29 4.99
C ARG A 147 2.15 15.57 5.60
N ALA A 148 2.17 16.65 4.82
CA ALA A 148 2.61 17.96 5.31
C ALA A 148 1.71 18.48 6.45
N GLY A 149 0.40 18.25 6.34
CA GLY A 149 -0.55 18.62 7.40
C GLY A 149 -0.31 17.85 8.71
N PHE A 150 -0.16 16.53 8.66
CA PHE A 150 0.13 15.73 9.86
C PHE A 150 1.50 16.06 10.45
N ALA A 151 2.54 16.23 9.63
CA ALA A 151 3.85 16.66 10.09
C ALA A 151 3.83 18.07 10.74
N GLY A 152 2.97 18.97 10.24
CA GLY A 152 2.76 20.27 10.87
C GLY A 152 2.04 20.17 12.21
N LEU A 153 1.05 19.27 12.33
CA LEU A 153 0.33 19.01 13.58
C LEU A 153 1.23 18.40 14.65
N SER A 154 2.13 17.49 14.30
CA SER A 154 3.07 16.88 15.26
C SER A 154 4.05 17.89 15.85
N LEU A 155 4.33 19.01 15.15
CA LEU A 155 5.17 20.07 15.67
C LEU A 155 4.43 21.02 16.67
N ILE A 156 3.10 21.05 16.59
CA ILE A 156 2.26 21.97 17.39
C ILE A 156 1.75 21.29 18.66
N VAL A 157 1.53 19.97 18.59
CA VAL A 157 1.09 19.19 19.76
C VAL A 157 2.34 18.88 20.60
N PRO A 158 2.51 19.47 21.80
CA PRO A 158 3.66 19.19 22.65
C PRO A 158 3.61 17.72 23.08
N ASP A 159 4.78 17.05 23.09
CA ASP A 159 4.95 15.81 23.80
C ASP A 159 4.75 16.10 25.29
N ASP A 160 3.58 15.82 25.82
CA ASP A 160 3.29 15.84 27.25
C ASP A 160 4.00 14.60 27.88
N GLY A 161 5.37 14.68 27.96
CA GLY A 161 6.22 13.69 28.55
C GLY A 161 6.10 13.56 30.08
#